data_2816be426f1e3cbd920c1852435f40b0
#
_entry.id   2816be426f1e3cbd920c1852435f40b0
#
_cell.length_a   1.000
_cell.length_b   1.000
_cell.length_c   1.000
_cell.angle_alpha   90.00
_cell.angle_beta   90.00
_cell.angle_gamma   90.00
#
_symmetry.space_group_name_H-M   'P 1'
#
loop_
_entity.id
_entity.type
_entity.pdbx_description
1 polymer ?
#
loop_
_entity_poly.entity_id
_entity_poly.type
_entity_poly.pdbx_seq_one_letter_code
_entity_poly.pdbx_strand_id
1 'polypeptide(L)'
;MWVKGLNNILLYGTGGKSVCLGDILLERSERSRTNNQHEVLSSTVKGIFSQREYFSKDIASENNVGYKIIRLHDVVLSPQNLWMGNINYNDRFEIGIVSPSYKVFSIADGYDNQFVAAMLKTHRALYSYMMVSEQGASIVRRNLNMEAFSQLVFKIPSLDKQREIGCAISLLKSQLKTANKLIRAYTSQKQYLLRQMFI
;
A
#
# COMPACT_ATOMS: atom_id res chain seq x y z
N MET A 1 -0.29 5.62 15.13
CA MET A 1 -0.98 6.93 15.07
C MET A 1 -0.06 8.10 14.75
N TRP A 2 1.14 8.21 15.32
CA TRP A 2 2.12 9.30 15.10
C TRP A 2 2.62 9.43 13.64
N VAL A 3 2.92 8.33 12.95
CA VAL A 3 3.43 8.36 11.56
C VAL A 3 2.42 8.98 10.58
N LYS A 4 1.11 8.81 10.82
CA LYS A 4 0.06 9.39 9.97
C LYS A 4 -0.02 10.92 10.12
N GLY A 5 0.19 11.45 11.31
CA GLY A 5 0.21 12.90 11.56
C GLY A 5 1.43 13.59 10.95
N LEU A 6 2.61 12.97 11.07
CA LEU A 6 3.86 13.49 10.49
C LEU A 6 3.79 13.52 8.94
N ASN A 7 3.24 12.48 8.33
CA ASN A 7 3.02 12.45 6.88
C ASN A 7 2.14 13.62 6.41
N ASN A 8 1.09 13.98 7.16
CA ASN A 8 0.27 15.12 6.78
C ASN A 8 1.05 16.45 6.83
N ILE A 9 1.83 16.69 7.88
CA ILE A 9 2.63 17.91 8.01
C ILE A 9 3.68 18.03 6.90
N LEU A 10 4.40 16.95 6.62
CA LEU A 10 5.45 16.92 5.60
C LEU A 10 4.90 17.09 4.18
N LEU A 11 3.70 16.54 3.91
CA LEU A 11 3.12 16.53 2.56
C LEU A 11 2.30 17.77 2.22
N TYR A 12 1.69 18.43 3.21
CA TYR A 12 0.76 19.55 2.94
C TYR A 12 1.34 20.94 3.26
N GLY A 13 2.49 21.02 3.92
CA GLY A 13 3.22 22.28 4.14
C GLY A 13 3.99 22.78 2.91
N THR A 14 4.04 22.02 1.84
CA THR A 14 4.78 22.37 0.63
C THR A 14 3.83 22.89 -0.45
N GLY A 15 4.06 24.08 -0.97
CA GLY A 15 3.42 24.56 -2.19
C GLY A 15 3.64 23.54 -3.34
N GLY A 16 2.75 23.50 -4.34
CA GLY A 16 2.92 22.55 -5.43
C GLY A 16 1.93 22.75 -6.57
N LYS A 17 2.17 22.04 -7.68
CA LYS A 17 1.29 21.98 -8.85
C LYS A 17 0.11 21.06 -8.57
N SER A 18 -1.07 21.42 -9.00
CA SER A 18 -2.25 20.55 -8.99
C SER A 18 -2.13 19.51 -10.11
N VAL A 19 -2.22 18.23 -9.77
CA VAL A 19 -2.07 17.10 -10.70
C VAL A 19 -3.18 16.09 -10.44
N CYS A 20 -3.77 15.53 -11.50
CA CYS A 20 -4.74 14.46 -11.40
C CYS A 20 -4.07 13.14 -11.00
N LEU A 21 -4.77 12.32 -10.22
CA LEU A 21 -4.22 11.03 -9.78
C LEU A 21 -3.98 10.07 -10.94
N GLY A 22 -4.78 10.18 -12.02
CA GLY A 22 -4.60 9.40 -13.25
C GLY A 22 -3.31 9.75 -14.02
N ASP A 23 -2.74 10.95 -13.80
CA ASP A 23 -1.45 11.34 -14.39
C ASP A 23 -0.26 10.77 -13.57
N ILE A 24 -0.51 10.37 -12.32
CA ILE A 24 0.50 9.81 -11.42
C ILE A 24 0.49 8.28 -11.46
N LEU A 25 -0.70 7.67 -11.54
CA LEU A 25 -0.92 6.24 -11.47
C LEU A 25 -1.39 5.70 -12.82
N LEU A 26 -0.52 4.94 -13.50
CA LEU A 26 -0.80 4.34 -14.80
C LEU A 26 -1.25 2.89 -14.62
N GLU A 27 -2.50 2.56 -14.99
CA GLU A 27 -3.05 1.21 -14.79
C GLU A 27 -2.29 0.17 -15.63
N ARG A 28 -1.98 -0.95 -14.99
CA ARG A 28 -1.37 -2.14 -15.61
C ARG A 28 -2.34 -3.31 -15.57
N SER A 29 -2.42 -4.04 -16.69
CA SER A 29 -3.35 -5.17 -16.86
C SER A 29 -2.67 -6.49 -17.16
N GLU A 30 -1.35 -6.59 -16.96
CA GLU A 30 -0.59 -7.84 -17.17
C GLU A 30 -1.14 -8.96 -16.29
N ARG A 31 -1.31 -10.16 -16.87
CA ARG A 31 -1.92 -11.31 -16.20
C ARG A 31 -1.04 -12.55 -16.28
N SER A 32 -1.13 -13.40 -15.25
CA SER A 32 -0.50 -14.73 -15.25
C SER A 32 -1.11 -15.61 -16.34
N ARG A 33 -0.25 -16.38 -17.02
CA ARG A 33 -0.62 -17.29 -18.12
C ARG A 33 -0.73 -18.73 -17.66
N THR A 34 -0.02 -19.09 -16.60
CA THR A 34 0.02 -20.42 -16.02
C THR A 34 -0.35 -20.39 -14.55
N ASN A 35 -0.79 -21.53 -14.03
CA ASN A 35 -1.07 -21.66 -12.60
C ASN A 35 0.23 -21.59 -11.80
N ASN A 36 0.20 -20.91 -10.65
CA ASN A 36 1.35 -20.72 -9.75
C ASN A 36 2.60 -20.11 -10.44
N GLN A 37 2.37 -19.26 -11.47
CA GLN A 37 3.46 -18.61 -12.20
C GLN A 37 4.36 -17.78 -11.28
N HIS A 38 3.78 -17.14 -10.28
CA HIS A 38 4.47 -16.37 -9.26
C HIS A 38 3.78 -16.55 -7.91
N GLU A 39 4.43 -16.09 -6.84
CA GLU A 39 3.88 -16.13 -5.50
C GLU A 39 2.57 -15.34 -5.41
N VAL A 40 1.55 -15.95 -4.79
CA VAL A 40 0.25 -15.29 -4.58
C VAL A 40 0.34 -14.33 -3.40
N LEU A 41 0.02 -13.07 -3.67
CA LEU A 41 0.07 -11.98 -2.71
C LEU A 41 -1.34 -11.44 -2.42
N SER A 42 -1.52 -10.93 -1.22
CA SER A 42 -2.75 -10.25 -0.80
C SER A 42 -2.45 -8.82 -0.39
N SER A 43 -3.22 -7.87 -0.93
CA SER A 43 -3.21 -6.49 -0.48
C SER A 43 -4.27 -6.29 0.59
N THR A 44 -3.86 -5.76 1.73
CA THR A 44 -4.72 -5.50 2.89
C THR A 44 -4.57 -4.04 3.33
N VAL A 45 -5.38 -3.58 4.28
CA VAL A 45 -5.21 -2.25 4.88
C VAL A 45 -3.82 -2.07 5.52
N LYS A 46 -3.18 -3.19 5.94
CA LYS A 46 -1.87 -3.20 6.61
C LYS A 46 -0.68 -3.23 5.64
N GLY A 47 -0.90 -3.58 4.36
CA GLY A 47 0.16 -3.72 3.37
C GLY A 47 -0.05 -4.92 2.43
N ILE A 48 1.00 -5.22 1.65
CA ILE A 48 1.07 -6.39 0.78
C ILE A 48 1.82 -7.50 1.54
N PHE A 49 1.23 -8.70 1.53
CA PHE A 49 1.77 -9.89 2.20
C PHE A 49 1.69 -11.08 1.28
N SER A 50 2.62 -12.01 1.44
CA SER A 50 2.45 -13.37 0.94
C SER A 50 1.21 -14.00 1.57
N GLN A 51 0.39 -14.70 0.79
CA GLN A 51 -0.77 -15.38 1.37
C GLN A 51 -0.37 -16.39 2.42
N ARG A 52 0.75 -17.09 2.25
CA ARG A 52 1.31 -18.03 3.24
C ARG A 52 1.71 -17.36 4.56
N GLU A 53 2.20 -16.11 4.51
CA GLU A 53 2.56 -15.34 5.72
C GLU A 53 1.34 -14.77 6.46
N TYR A 54 0.29 -14.42 5.71
CA TYR A 54 -0.85 -13.69 6.27
C TYR A 54 -1.97 -14.63 6.73
N PHE A 55 -2.17 -15.72 6.03
CA PHE A 55 -3.18 -16.72 6.35
C PHE A 55 -2.47 -18.02 6.72
N SER A 56 -2.85 -18.61 7.86
CA SER A 56 -2.36 -19.93 8.30
C SER A 56 -2.83 -21.10 7.40
N LYS A 57 -3.60 -20.82 6.37
CA LYS A 57 -4.09 -21.75 5.35
C LYS A 57 -3.95 -21.12 3.97
N ASP A 58 -3.66 -21.92 2.94
CA ASP A 58 -3.73 -21.49 1.54
C ASP A 58 -5.19 -21.16 1.19
N ILE A 59 -5.50 -19.86 1.11
CA ILE A 59 -6.83 -19.32 0.73
C ILE A 59 -6.85 -19.02 -0.78
N ALA A 60 -5.69 -19.14 -1.46
CA ALA A 60 -5.64 -18.98 -2.90
C ALA A 60 -6.58 -19.98 -3.55
N SER A 61 -7.29 -19.54 -4.59
CA SER A 61 -7.98 -20.44 -5.51
C SER A 61 -6.97 -21.47 -6.02
N GLU A 62 -7.37 -22.73 -6.11
CA GLU A 62 -6.53 -23.80 -6.69
C GLU A 62 -6.01 -23.42 -8.08
N ASN A 63 -6.78 -22.61 -8.82
CA ASN A 63 -6.39 -22.05 -10.10
C ASN A 63 -6.25 -20.53 -10.00
N ASN A 64 -5.05 -20.01 -10.25
CA ASN A 64 -4.73 -18.58 -10.26
C ASN A 64 -4.25 -18.09 -11.65
N VAL A 65 -4.59 -18.79 -12.71
CA VAL A 65 -4.45 -18.31 -14.09
C VAL A 65 -5.31 -17.06 -14.27
N GLY A 66 -4.76 -16.04 -14.93
CA GLY A 66 -5.42 -14.76 -15.12
C GLY A 66 -5.35 -13.80 -13.94
N TYR A 67 -4.63 -14.16 -12.86
CA TYR A 67 -4.30 -13.22 -11.78
C TYR A 67 -3.44 -12.08 -12.32
N LYS A 68 -3.55 -10.89 -11.72
CA LYS A 68 -2.76 -9.74 -12.13
C LYS A 68 -1.34 -9.84 -11.60
N ILE A 69 -0.37 -9.58 -12.48
CA ILE A 69 1.05 -9.54 -12.12
C ILE A 69 1.35 -8.18 -11.51
N ILE A 70 2.03 -8.19 -10.36
CA ILE A 70 2.60 -7.00 -9.74
C ILE A 70 4.11 -7.10 -9.69
N ARG A 71 4.78 -5.97 -9.82
CA ARG A 71 6.25 -5.84 -9.76
C ARG A 71 6.66 -4.92 -8.64
N LEU A 72 7.95 -4.95 -8.31
CA LEU A 72 8.52 -3.97 -7.39
C LEU A 72 8.18 -2.55 -7.87
N HIS A 73 7.79 -1.69 -6.94
CA HIS A 73 7.35 -0.31 -7.17
C HIS A 73 5.94 -0.12 -7.76
N ASP A 74 5.20 -1.19 -8.00
CA ASP A 74 3.79 -1.07 -8.35
C ASP A 74 2.93 -0.66 -7.14
N VAL A 75 1.81 -0.02 -7.43
CA VAL A 75 0.74 0.29 -6.47
C VAL A 75 -0.43 -0.65 -6.71
N VAL A 76 -0.89 -1.30 -5.64
CA VAL A 76 -2.04 -2.21 -5.68
C VAL A 76 -3.16 -1.67 -4.82
N LEU A 77 -4.36 -1.59 -5.34
CA LEU A 77 -5.54 -1.20 -4.57
C LEU A 77 -6.71 -2.18 -4.71
N SER A 78 -7.51 -2.27 -3.67
CA SER A 78 -8.80 -2.96 -3.69
C SER A 78 -9.91 -1.93 -3.91
N PRO A 79 -10.62 -1.96 -5.05
CA PRO A 79 -11.71 -1.01 -5.30
C PRO A 79 -12.79 -1.05 -4.22
N GLN A 80 -13.07 -2.23 -3.68
CA GLN A 80 -14.11 -2.43 -2.66
C GLN A 80 -13.72 -1.89 -1.28
N ASN A 81 -12.43 -1.85 -0.95
CA ASN A 81 -11.91 -1.49 0.36
C ASN A 81 -10.94 -0.31 0.32
N LEU A 82 -10.92 0.44 -0.78
CA LEU A 82 -10.03 1.59 -0.96
C LEU A 82 -10.27 2.66 0.12
N TRP A 83 -11.52 2.96 0.41
CA TRP A 83 -11.94 3.93 1.42
C TRP A 83 -11.41 3.60 2.84
N MET A 84 -11.12 2.32 3.12
CA MET A 84 -10.49 1.87 4.36
C MET A 84 -8.95 1.99 4.31
N GLY A 85 -8.38 2.37 3.17
CA GLY A 85 -6.94 2.48 2.97
C GLY A 85 -6.29 1.22 2.39
N ASN A 86 -7.04 0.33 1.72
CA ASN A 86 -6.46 -0.78 0.98
C ASN A 86 -5.92 -0.30 -0.39
N ILE A 87 -4.88 0.51 -0.33
CA ILE A 87 -4.03 0.94 -1.42
C ILE A 87 -2.58 0.84 -0.93
N ASN A 88 -1.74 0.08 -1.59
CA ASN A 88 -0.41 -0.25 -1.09
C ASN A 88 0.64 -0.16 -2.21
N TYR A 89 1.76 0.42 -1.88
CA TYR A 89 2.96 0.41 -2.69
C TYR A 89 3.77 -0.86 -2.41
N ASN A 90 4.19 -1.54 -3.45
CA ASN A 90 5.01 -2.74 -3.34
C ASN A 90 6.50 -2.36 -3.23
N ASP A 91 7.00 -2.33 -2.01
CA ASP A 91 8.40 -2.07 -1.67
C ASP A 91 9.17 -3.34 -1.27
N ARG A 92 8.56 -4.53 -1.46
CA ARG A 92 9.06 -5.78 -0.88
C ARG A 92 9.24 -6.91 -1.89
N PHE A 93 8.27 -7.11 -2.75
CA PHE A 93 8.22 -8.26 -3.65
C PHE A 93 8.68 -7.84 -5.04
N GLU A 94 9.70 -8.51 -5.59
CA GLU A 94 10.21 -8.23 -6.93
C GLU A 94 9.14 -8.50 -7.98
N ILE A 95 8.45 -9.65 -7.85
CA ILE A 95 7.31 -10.03 -8.68
C ILE A 95 6.34 -10.90 -7.86
N GLY A 96 5.06 -10.80 -8.16
CA GLY A 96 4.02 -11.64 -7.56
C GLY A 96 2.72 -11.54 -8.33
N ILE A 97 1.71 -12.29 -7.91
CA ILE A 97 0.37 -12.25 -8.49
C ILE A 97 -0.67 -11.92 -7.44
N VAL A 98 -1.67 -11.13 -7.82
CA VAL A 98 -2.80 -10.75 -6.97
C VAL A 98 -4.12 -11.08 -7.66
N SER A 99 -5.17 -11.28 -6.87
CA SER A 99 -6.52 -11.55 -7.39
C SER A 99 -6.93 -10.54 -8.49
N PRO A 100 -7.67 -10.97 -9.52
CA PRO A 100 -8.18 -10.11 -10.59
C PRO A 100 -9.03 -8.93 -10.09
N SER A 101 -9.60 -9.02 -8.90
CA SER A 101 -10.40 -7.96 -8.26
C SER A 101 -9.60 -6.73 -7.86
N TYR A 102 -8.28 -6.86 -7.69
CA TYR A 102 -7.41 -5.72 -7.44
C TYR A 102 -7.13 -4.92 -8.71
N LYS A 103 -6.80 -3.65 -8.53
CA LYS A 103 -6.24 -2.79 -9.56
C LYS A 103 -4.75 -2.60 -9.30
N VAL A 104 -3.94 -2.65 -10.36
CA VAL A 104 -2.48 -2.51 -10.31
C VAL A 104 -2.07 -1.32 -11.14
N PHE A 105 -1.18 -0.51 -10.62
CA PHE A 105 -0.67 0.69 -11.28
C PHE A 105 0.84 0.78 -11.16
N SER A 106 1.50 1.27 -12.19
CA SER A 106 2.84 1.84 -12.07
C SER A 106 2.75 3.31 -11.72
N ILE A 107 3.78 3.84 -11.07
CA ILE A 107 3.93 5.29 -10.86
C ILE A 107 4.58 5.86 -12.11
N ALA A 108 4.02 6.95 -12.64
CA ALA A 108 4.53 7.62 -13.82
C ALA A 108 5.91 8.23 -13.58
N ASP A 109 6.70 8.36 -14.64
CA ASP A 109 7.98 9.05 -14.58
C ASP A 109 7.83 10.50 -14.14
N GLY A 110 8.82 11.03 -13.43
CA GLY A 110 8.81 12.39 -12.88
C GLY A 110 8.20 12.51 -11.47
N TYR A 111 7.81 11.40 -10.85
CA TYR A 111 7.36 11.34 -9.45
C TYR A 111 8.25 10.44 -8.60
N ASP A 112 8.49 10.84 -7.36
CA ASP A 112 9.21 10.00 -6.39
C ASP A 112 8.29 8.93 -5.80
N ASN A 113 8.69 7.67 -5.90
CA ASN A 113 7.91 6.52 -5.49
C ASN A 113 7.54 6.54 -4.00
N GLN A 114 8.46 6.93 -3.12
CA GLN A 114 8.25 6.94 -1.68
C GLN A 114 7.34 8.10 -1.26
N PHE A 115 7.48 9.25 -1.93
CA PHE A 115 6.58 10.38 -1.77
C PHE A 115 5.15 9.99 -2.17
N VAL A 116 4.97 9.43 -3.36
CA VAL A 116 3.65 8.98 -3.85
C VAL A 116 3.06 7.93 -2.92
N ALA A 117 3.83 6.92 -2.53
CA ALA A 117 3.38 5.89 -1.59
C ALA A 117 2.88 6.47 -0.26
N ALA A 118 3.54 7.50 0.25
CA ALA A 118 3.13 8.19 1.48
C ALA A 118 1.88 9.05 1.26
N MET A 119 1.83 9.79 0.17
CA MET A 119 0.70 10.64 -0.22
C MET A 119 -0.60 9.83 -0.32
N LEU A 120 -0.55 8.66 -0.96
CA LEU A 120 -1.71 7.78 -1.14
C LEU A 120 -2.30 7.25 0.17
N LYS A 121 -1.55 7.29 1.27
CA LYS A 121 -1.98 6.83 2.61
C LYS A 121 -2.37 7.96 3.57
N THR A 122 -2.40 9.20 3.11
CA THR A 122 -2.78 10.33 3.96
C THR A 122 -4.27 10.32 4.29
N HIS A 123 -4.67 10.94 5.40
CA HIS A 123 -6.09 11.08 5.76
C HIS A 123 -6.89 11.81 4.68
N ARG A 124 -6.28 12.83 4.05
CA ARG A 124 -6.91 13.58 2.96
C ARG A 124 -7.15 12.67 1.75
N ALA A 125 -6.17 11.85 1.36
CA ALA A 125 -6.34 10.89 0.28
C ALA A 125 -7.45 9.88 0.60
N LEU A 126 -7.46 9.31 1.82
CA LEU A 126 -8.50 8.37 2.24
C LEU A 126 -9.90 9.00 2.22
N TYR A 127 -10.02 10.25 2.67
CA TYR A 127 -11.28 10.99 2.58
C TYR A 127 -11.72 11.19 1.13
N SER A 128 -10.79 11.58 0.24
CA SER A 128 -11.09 11.72 -1.20
C SER A 128 -11.55 10.41 -1.82
N TYR A 129 -10.93 9.27 -1.45
CA TYR A 129 -11.36 7.95 -1.93
C TYR A 129 -12.77 7.59 -1.45
N MET A 130 -13.10 7.94 -0.22
CA MET A 130 -14.45 7.74 0.31
C MET A 130 -15.49 8.52 -0.50
N MET A 131 -15.18 9.76 -0.89
CA MET A 131 -16.09 10.62 -1.66
C MET A 131 -16.36 10.11 -3.07
N VAL A 132 -15.42 9.41 -3.69
CA VAL A 132 -15.56 8.81 -5.03
C VAL A 132 -15.96 7.33 -4.99
N SER A 133 -16.36 6.82 -3.82
CA SER A 133 -16.80 5.45 -3.60
C SER A 133 -18.26 5.43 -3.20
N GLU A 134 -19.09 4.74 -3.96
CA GLU A 134 -20.51 4.58 -3.69
C GLU A 134 -20.76 3.43 -2.72
N GLN A 135 -21.75 3.57 -1.86
CA GLN A 135 -22.15 2.50 -0.95
C GLN A 135 -22.79 1.36 -1.74
N GLY A 136 -22.20 0.16 -1.66
CA GLY A 136 -22.74 -1.05 -2.26
C GLY A 136 -23.82 -1.71 -1.38
N ALA A 137 -24.22 -2.92 -1.74
CA ALA A 137 -25.19 -3.73 -1.00
C ALA A 137 -24.75 -4.09 0.43
N SER A 138 -23.47 -3.93 0.75
CA SER A 138 -22.89 -4.17 2.09
C SER A 138 -22.36 -2.86 2.67
N ILE A 139 -22.55 -2.66 3.99
CA ILE A 139 -22.04 -1.50 4.72
C ILE A 139 -20.50 -1.39 4.62
N VAL A 140 -19.81 -2.52 4.44
CA VAL A 140 -18.34 -2.58 4.42
C VAL A 140 -17.76 -2.44 3.02
N ARG A 141 -18.48 -2.88 1.98
CA ARG A 141 -17.99 -2.85 0.60
C ARG A 141 -18.57 -1.66 -0.13
N ARG A 142 -17.70 -0.87 -0.75
CA ARG A 142 -18.09 0.25 -1.61
C ARG A 142 -17.65 -0.02 -3.04
N ASN A 143 -18.36 0.54 -4.00
CA ASN A 143 -17.97 0.49 -5.41
C ASN A 143 -17.18 1.77 -5.73
N LEU A 144 -15.92 1.60 -6.10
CA LEU A 144 -15.07 2.71 -6.51
C LEU A 144 -15.43 3.15 -7.94
N ASN A 145 -15.77 4.43 -8.10
CA ASN A 145 -15.83 5.04 -9.42
C ASN A 145 -14.42 5.33 -9.90
N MET A 146 -13.92 4.52 -10.85
CA MET A 146 -12.54 4.61 -11.34
C MET A 146 -12.26 5.89 -12.12
N GLU A 147 -13.23 6.43 -12.82
CA GLU A 147 -13.11 7.70 -13.56
C GLU A 147 -12.94 8.84 -12.55
N ALA A 148 -13.84 8.95 -11.59
CA ALA A 148 -13.76 9.96 -10.53
C ALA A 148 -12.47 9.79 -9.70
N PHE A 149 -11.99 8.56 -9.47
CA PHE A 149 -10.71 8.29 -8.80
C PHE A 149 -9.53 8.86 -9.59
N SER A 150 -9.48 8.67 -10.90
CA SER A 150 -8.41 9.20 -11.75
C SER A 150 -8.39 10.73 -11.80
N GLN A 151 -9.54 11.36 -11.65
CA GLN A 151 -9.71 12.83 -11.65
C GLN A 151 -9.45 13.49 -10.29
N LEU A 152 -9.17 12.71 -9.23
CA LEU A 152 -8.79 13.27 -7.92
C LEU A 152 -7.53 14.10 -8.05
N VAL A 153 -7.59 15.34 -7.55
CA VAL A 153 -6.49 16.31 -7.66
C VAL A 153 -5.67 16.36 -6.38
N PHE A 154 -4.37 16.24 -6.53
CA PHE A 154 -3.38 16.37 -5.46
C PHE A 154 -2.43 17.52 -5.75
N LYS A 155 -1.96 18.21 -4.70
CA LYS A 155 -0.88 19.19 -4.81
C LYS A 155 0.45 18.46 -4.70
N ILE A 156 1.25 18.53 -5.76
CA ILE A 156 2.52 17.82 -5.89
C ILE A 156 3.66 18.85 -5.92
N PRO A 157 4.62 18.81 -4.99
CA PRO A 157 5.78 19.70 -5.00
C PRO A 157 6.76 19.32 -6.11
N SER A 158 7.82 20.11 -6.30
CA SER A 158 8.89 19.80 -7.25
C SER A 158 9.50 18.41 -6.97
N LEU A 159 10.06 17.77 -7.99
CA LEU A 159 10.64 16.42 -7.87
C LEU A 159 11.73 16.36 -6.79
N ASP A 160 12.56 17.40 -6.68
CA ASP A 160 13.60 17.45 -5.64
C ASP A 160 12.99 17.46 -4.24
N LYS A 161 11.91 18.22 -4.06
CA LYS A 161 11.19 18.23 -2.78
C LYS A 161 10.46 16.92 -2.50
N GLN A 162 9.94 16.24 -3.53
CA GLN A 162 9.39 14.89 -3.38
C GLN A 162 10.46 13.91 -2.89
N ARG A 163 11.67 13.94 -3.47
CA ARG A 163 12.80 13.09 -3.07
C ARG A 163 13.25 13.34 -1.64
N GLU A 164 13.35 14.61 -1.22
CA GLU A 164 13.66 14.96 0.17
C GLU A 164 12.63 14.36 1.14
N ILE A 165 11.34 14.55 0.86
CA ILE A 165 10.25 14.07 1.69
C ILE A 165 10.21 12.53 1.67
N GLY A 166 10.34 11.91 0.50
CA GLY A 166 10.37 10.45 0.33
C GLY A 166 11.51 9.81 1.11
N CYS A 167 12.71 10.39 1.02
CA CYS A 167 13.88 9.94 1.78
C CYS A 167 13.64 10.04 3.31
N ALA A 168 13.14 11.17 3.80
CA ALA A 168 12.83 11.36 5.21
C ALA A 168 11.80 10.34 5.72
N ILE A 169 10.73 10.09 4.95
CA ILE A 169 9.70 9.11 5.28
C ILE A 169 10.27 7.69 5.29
N SER A 170 11.11 7.33 4.31
CA SER A 170 11.78 6.03 4.25
C SER A 170 12.67 5.78 5.45
N LEU A 171 13.45 6.80 5.85
CA LEU A 171 14.32 6.72 7.01
C LEU A 171 13.51 6.49 8.31
N LEU A 172 12.44 7.26 8.51
CA LEU A 172 11.54 7.11 9.66
C LEU A 172 10.88 5.71 9.70
N LYS A 173 10.43 5.20 8.55
CA LYS A 173 9.88 3.84 8.46
C LYS A 173 10.92 2.78 8.82
N SER A 174 12.16 2.94 8.36
CA SER A 174 13.27 2.02 8.67
C SER A 174 13.59 2.01 10.15
N GLN A 175 13.70 3.20 10.79
CA GLN A 175 13.92 3.32 12.22
C GLN A 175 12.79 2.67 13.03
N LEU A 176 11.53 2.91 12.65
CA LEU A 176 10.37 2.31 13.30
C LEU A 176 10.38 0.78 13.17
N LYS A 177 10.74 0.26 11.99
CA LYS A 177 10.88 -1.20 11.77
C LYS A 177 11.95 -1.80 12.68
N THR A 178 13.09 -1.14 12.81
CA THR A 178 14.20 -1.58 13.68
C THR A 178 13.78 -1.55 15.16
N ALA A 179 13.15 -0.47 15.62
CA ALA A 179 12.65 -0.35 16.98
C ALA A 179 11.63 -1.46 17.31
N ASN A 180 10.69 -1.74 16.39
CA ASN A 180 9.71 -2.81 16.57
C ASN A 180 10.37 -4.21 16.63
N LYS A 181 11.42 -4.46 15.81
CA LYS A 181 12.18 -5.72 15.91
C LYS A 181 12.85 -5.85 17.27
N LEU A 182 13.44 -4.79 17.78
CA LEU A 182 14.11 -4.77 19.08
C LEU A 182 13.11 -5.03 20.23
N ILE A 183 11.95 -4.38 20.19
CA ILE A 183 10.88 -4.60 21.18
C ILE A 183 10.44 -6.08 21.18
N ARG A 184 10.26 -6.68 20.00
CA ARG A 184 9.91 -8.12 19.91
C ARG A 184 10.99 -9.01 20.48
N ALA A 185 12.27 -8.73 20.18
CA ALA A 185 13.40 -9.49 20.72
C ALA A 185 13.46 -9.42 22.25
N TYR A 186 13.33 -8.22 22.83
CA TYR A 186 13.30 -8.06 24.29
C TYR A 186 12.07 -8.72 24.93
N THR A 187 10.91 -8.68 24.27
CA THR A 187 9.72 -9.36 24.77
C THR A 187 9.93 -10.87 24.81
N SER A 188 10.52 -11.46 23.76
CA SER A 188 10.84 -12.88 23.70
C SER A 188 11.88 -13.27 24.74
N GLN A 189 12.94 -12.46 24.93
CA GLN A 189 13.96 -12.68 25.94
C GLN A 189 13.36 -12.64 27.36
N LYS A 190 12.51 -11.63 27.64
CA LYS A 190 11.79 -11.55 28.93
C LYS A 190 10.97 -12.81 29.18
N GLN A 191 10.21 -13.28 28.20
CA GLN A 191 9.40 -14.49 28.34
C GLN A 191 10.26 -15.74 28.60
N TYR A 192 11.39 -15.85 27.90
CA TYR A 192 12.35 -16.95 28.12
C TYR A 192 12.88 -16.93 29.55
N LEU A 193 13.38 -15.78 30.04
CA LEU A 193 13.90 -15.65 31.39
C LEU A 193 12.85 -15.96 32.47
N LEU A 194 11.63 -15.47 32.30
CA LEU A 194 10.55 -15.77 33.24
C LEU A 194 10.25 -17.28 33.32
N ARG A 195 10.27 -17.98 32.18
CA ARG A 195 10.12 -19.47 32.20
C ARG A 195 11.24 -20.18 32.92
N GLN A 196 12.46 -19.65 32.85
CA GLN A 196 13.61 -20.27 33.58
C GLN A 196 13.57 -20.01 35.09
N MET A 197 12.92 -18.93 35.53
CA MET A 197 12.84 -18.56 36.96
C MET A 197 11.72 -19.28 37.72
N PHE A 198 10.71 -19.82 37.02
CA PHE A 198 9.52 -20.43 37.62
C PHE A 198 9.35 -21.92 37.26
N ILE A 199 10.44 -22.62 36.95
CA ILE A 199 10.48 -24.08 36.82
C ILE A 199 10.92 -24.70 38.13
#